data_b7b5218834348be364b0439021878907
#
_entry.id   b7b5218834348be364b0439021878907
#
_cell.length_a   1.000
_cell.length_b   1.000
_cell.length_c   1.000
_cell.angle_alpha   90.00
_cell.angle_beta   90.00
_cell.angle_gamma   90.00
#
_symmetry.space_group_name_H-M   'P 1'
#
loop_
_entity.id
_entity.type
_entity.pdbx_description
1 polymer ?
#
loop_
_entity_poly.entity_id
_entity_poly.type
_entity_poly.pdbx_seq_one_letter_code
_entity_poly.pdbx_strand_id
1 'polypeptide(L)'
;MLKKLCLPLLAALLLAGCATSSNTLNVTPKIVLPQQDPTLQGITVSINGADQRTDQALAKVNRDGQLVTLTPSRDLRFLLQEVLEKQMTSRGYMIGPNGAVDLQIIVNKLYADVSQGNVRYNIATKADIAIIATAANGTKMTKNYRASYSVEGAFQASNKNIA
;
A
#
# COMPACT_ATOMS: atom_id res chain seq x y z
N MET A 1 59.16 -14.35 -4.23
CA MET A 1 58.09 -13.80 -5.11
C MET A 1 56.67 -14.17 -4.69
N LEU A 2 56.45 -14.80 -3.57
CA LEU A 2 55.10 -15.28 -3.11
C LEU A 2 54.31 -14.29 -2.26
N LYS A 3 54.92 -13.19 -1.76
CA LYS A 3 54.29 -12.22 -0.83
C LYS A 3 53.42 -11.15 -1.51
N LYS A 4 53.46 -10.99 -2.85
CA LYS A 4 52.73 -9.95 -3.56
C LYS A 4 51.38 -10.41 -4.14
N LEU A 5 51.06 -11.71 -4.08
CA LEU A 5 49.80 -12.26 -4.66
C LEU A 5 48.64 -12.37 -3.66
N CYS A 6 48.90 -12.30 -2.35
CA CYS A 6 47.86 -12.47 -1.32
C CYS A 6 47.07 -11.18 -1.02
N LEU A 7 47.59 -10.01 -1.39
CA LEU A 7 46.94 -8.75 -1.06
C LEU A 7 45.66 -8.44 -1.87
N PRO A 8 45.57 -8.73 -3.18
CA PRO A 8 44.36 -8.51 -3.94
C PRO A 8 43.23 -9.53 -3.64
N LEU A 9 43.57 -10.71 -3.14
CA LEU A 9 42.54 -11.72 -2.80
C LEU A 9 41.82 -11.40 -1.51
N LEU A 10 42.46 -10.71 -0.57
CA LEU A 10 41.83 -10.28 0.70
C LEU A 10 40.87 -9.09 0.52
N ALA A 11 41.13 -8.24 -0.49
CA ALA A 11 40.27 -7.09 -0.78
C ALA A 11 38.95 -7.48 -1.48
N ALA A 12 38.92 -8.61 -2.18
CA ALA A 12 37.72 -9.11 -2.87
C ALA A 12 36.68 -9.73 -1.91
N LEU A 13 37.08 -10.15 -0.71
CA LEU A 13 36.19 -10.76 0.30
C LEU A 13 35.39 -9.75 1.11
N LEU A 14 35.72 -8.46 1.06
CA LEU A 14 35.03 -7.42 1.84
C LEU A 14 33.83 -6.81 1.12
N LEU A 15 33.56 -7.20 -0.13
CA LEU A 15 32.43 -6.74 -0.95
C LEU A 15 31.21 -7.66 -0.90
N ALA A 16 31.17 -8.66 -0.02
CA ALA A 16 29.94 -9.37 0.32
C ALA A 16 29.04 -8.44 1.14
N GLY A 17 28.53 -7.39 0.49
CA GLY A 17 27.53 -6.50 1.07
C GLY A 17 26.33 -7.33 1.51
N CYS A 18 26.01 -7.32 2.79
CA CYS A 18 24.76 -7.84 3.30
C CYS A 18 23.61 -7.19 2.52
N ALA A 19 22.94 -7.95 1.67
CA ALA A 19 21.66 -7.56 1.12
C ALA A 19 20.68 -7.47 2.29
N THR A 20 20.55 -6.27 2.88
CA THR A 20 19.53 -6.01 3.89
C THR A 20 18.17 -6.20 3.24
N SER A 21 17.45 -7.24 3.64
CA SER A 21 16.07 -7.43 3.19
C SER A 21 15.27 -6.19 3.57
N SER A 22 14.71 -5.50 2.58
CA SER A 22 13.87 -4.33 2.82
C SER A 22 12.67 -4.71 3.70
N ASN A 23 12.45 -3.95 4.77
CA ASN A 23 11.27 -4.09 5.63
C ASN A 23 10.07 -3.30 5.10
N THR A 24 10.11 -2.90 3.82
CA THR A 24 9.03 -2.19 3.16
C THR A 24 8.29 -3.10 2.17
N LEU A 25 6.99 -2.83 2.02
CA LEU A 25 6.12 -3.46 1.02
C LEU A 25 5.73 -2.44 -0.04
N ASN A 26 5.86 -2.81 -1.30
CA ASN A 26 5.38 -1.99 -2.41
C ASN A 26 3.92 -2.35 -2.70
N VAL A 27 3.00 -1.57 -2.12
CA VAL A 27 1.56 -1.74 -2.36
C VAL A 27 1.20 -1.17 -3.73
N THR A 28 0.74 -2.04 -4.64
CA THR A 28 0.33 -1.64 -5.99
C THR A 28 -1.15 -1.97 -6.19
N PRO A 29 -2.06 -1.00 -6.00
CA PRO A 29 -3.49 -1.23 -6.17
C PRO A 29 -3.82 -1.62 -7.62
N LYS A 30 -4.62 -2.67 -7.78
CA LYS A 30 -5.22 -2.98 -9.08
C LYS A 30 -6.41 -2.06 -9.31
N ILE A 31 -6.25 -1.06 -10.18
CA ILE A 31 -7.28 -0.07 -10.47
C ILE A 31 -8.14 -0.57 -11.62
N VAL A 32 -9.45 -0.65 -11.39
CA VAL A 32 -10.45 -0.83 -12.44
C VAL A 32 -11.05 0.54 -12.72
N LEU A 33 -10.83 1.06 -13.92
CA LEU A 33 -11.33 2.38 -14.29
C LEU A 33 -12.81 2.29 -14.68
N PRO A 34 -13.68 3.17 -14.15
CA PRO A 34 -15.07 3.23 -14.56
C PRO A 34 -15.22 3.80 -15.97
N GLN A 35 -16.36 3.51 -16.57
CA GLN A 35 -16.72 4.10 -17.86
C GLN A 35 -16.99 5.59 -17.69
N GLN A 36 -16.61 6.40 -18.69
CA GLN A 36 -16.83 7.83 -18.69
C GLN A 36 -18.33 8.14 -18.73
N ASP A 37 -18.74 9.14 -17.96
CA ASP A 37 -20.08 9.69 -17.94
C ASP A 37 -20.02 11.16 -18.42
N PRO A 38 -20.51 11.46 -19.64
CA PRO A 38 -20.45 12.82 -20.21
C PRO A 38 -21.19 13.88 -19.38
N THR A 39 -22.17 13.48 -18.57
CA THR A 39 -22.94 14.41 -17.72
C THR A 39 -22.13 14.98 -16.55
N LEU A 40 -20.99 14.38 -16.23
CA LEU A 40 -20.11 14.77 -15.15
C LEU A 40 -18.99 15.73 -15.59
N GLN A 41 -18.88 15.97 -16.90
CA GLN A 41 -17.88 16.87 -17.45
C GLN A 41 -18.09 18.30 -16.94
N GLY A 42 -16.98 18.95 -16.54
CA GLY A 42 -17.01 20.29 -15.98
C GLY A 42 -17.32 20.37 -14.49
N ILE A 43 -17.69 19.24 -13.84
CA ILE A 43 -17.83 19.21 -12.40
C ILE A 43 -16.45 18.98 -11.77
N THR A 44 -15.99 19.97 -10.99
CA THR A 44 -14.72 19.89 -10.27
C THR A 44 -14.94 19.26 -8.88
N VAL A 45 -14.06 18.34 -8.51
CA VAL A 45 -14.00 17.74 -7.18
C VAL A 45 -12.61 17.92 -6.58
N SER A 46 -12.54 18.24 -5.29
CA SER A 46 -11.28 18.19 -4.54
C SER A 46 -11.13 16.82 -3.88
N ILE A 47 -9.91 16.30 -3.79
CA ILE A 47 -9.64 14.97 -3.23
C ILE A 47 -8.49 15.05 -2.25
N ASN A 48 -8.70 14.52 -1.05
CA ASN A 48 -7.73 14.49 0.02
C ASN A 48 -7.64 13.07 0.62
N GLY A 49 -6.42 12.60 0.88
CA GLY A 49 -6.16 11.34 1.56
C GLY A 49 -5.85 11.53 3.06
N ALA A 50 -6.28 10.58 3.87
CA ALA A 50 -5.91 10.49 5.29
C ALA A 50 -5.59 9.04 5.67
N ASP A 51 -4.58 8.84 6.53
CA ASP A 51 -4.27 7.54 7.14
C ASP A 51 -4.54 7.65 8.65
N GLN A 52 -5.60 6.99 9.10
CA GLN A 52 -6.04 6.96 10.51
C GLN A 52 -5.76 5.61 11.17
N ARG A 53 -4.92 4.77 10.58
CA ARG A 53 -4.52 3.51 11.19
C ARG A 53 -3.75 3.77 12.49
N THR A 54 -4.10 3.04 13.53
CA THR A 54 -3.36 3.08 14.81
C THR A 54 -1.99 2.43 14.72
N ASP A 55 -1.85 1.38 13.88
CA ASP A 55 -0.58 0.73 13.57
C ASP A 55 -0.23 0.97 12.10
N GLN A 56 0.93 1.58 11.85
CA GLN A 56 1.42 1.86 10.50
C GLN A 56 1.96 0.63 9.78
N ALA A 57 2.12 -0.50 10.49
CA ALA A 57 2.51 -1.77 9.89
C ALA A 57 1.46 -2.25 8.88
N LEU A 58 1.94 -2.78 7.75
CA LEU A 58 1.12 -3.55 6.81
C LEU A 58 1.08 -5.03 7.18
N ALA A 59 2.15 -5.53 7.78
CA ALA A 59 2.26 -6.89 8.30
C ALA A 59 3.34 -7.00 9.36
N LYS A 60 3.25 -8.05 10.18
CA LYS A 60 4.33 -8.49 11.08
C LYS A 60 4.62 -9.96 10.75
N VAL A 61 5.87 -10.26 10.42
CA VAL A 61 6.29 -11.59 9.99
C VAL A 61 7.44 -12.10 10.85
N ASN A 62 7.49 -13.38 11.13
CA ASN A 62 8.64 -13.98 11.77
C ASN A 62 9.65 -14.39 10.68
N ARG A 63 10.88 -13.91 10.79
CA ARG A 63 11.99 -14.27 9.92
C ARG A 63 13.16 -14.70 10.78
N ASP A 64 13.55 -15.95 10.65
CA ASP A 64 14.68 -16.53 11.39
C ASP A 64 14.57 -16.33 12.91
N GLY A 65 13.34 -16.47 13.45
CA GLY A 65 13.04 -16.29 14.87
C GLY A 65 12.87 -14.83 15.32
N GLN A 66 13.01 -13.86 14.42
CA GLN A 66 12.82 -12.44 14.72
C GLN A 66 11.52 -11.90 14.12
N LEU A 67 10.77 -11.16 14.93
CA LEU A 67 9.57 -10.47 14.47
C LEU A 67 9.96 -9.20 13.67
N VAL A 68 9.68 -9.22 12.37
CA VAL A 68 9.94 -8.11 11.44
C VAL A 68 8.65 -7.38 11.14
N THR A 69 8.65 -6.06 11.31
CA THR A 69 7.53 -5.19 10.94
C THR A 69 7.72 -4.70 9.51
N LEU A 70 6.73 -4.93 8.67
CA LEU A 70 6.70 -4.48 7.27
C LEU A 70 5.82 -3.24 7.14
N THR A 71 6.38 -2.18 6.56
CA THR A 71 5.69 -0.89 6.37
C THR A 71 5.51 -0.59 4.88
N PRO A 72 4.57 0.28 4.49
CA PRO A 72 4.42 0.64 3.09
C PRO A 72 5.63 1.44 2.58
N SER A 73 6.06 1.18 1.36
CA SER A 73 7.16 1.91 0.70
C SER A 73 6.75 3.33 0.27
N ARG A 74 5.43 3.59 0.16
CA ARG A 74 4.83 4.89 -0.13
C ARG A 74 3.79 5.21 0.94
N ASP A 75 3.62 6.48 1.24
CA ASP A 75 2.53 6.94 2.11
C ASP A 75 1.17 6.56 1.51
N LEU A 76 0.36 5.83 2.28
CA LEU A 76 -0.94 5.32 1.84
C LEU A 76 -1.94 6.44 1.57
N ARG A 77 -1.82 7.60 2.21
CA ARG A 77 -2.66 8.77 1.96
C ARG A 77 -2.57 9.18 0.49
N PHE A 78 -1.34 9.39 0.02
CA PHE A 78 -1.10 9.80 -1.37
C PHE A 78 -1.40 8.68 -2.36
N LEU A 79 -1.11 7.43 -1.99
CA LEU A 79 -1.40 6.28 -2.84
C LEU A 79 -2.90 6.16 -3.12
N LEU A 80 -3.73 6.23 -2.08
CA LEU A 80 -5.19 6.09 -2.23
C LEU A 80 -5.84 7.34 -2.80
N GLN A 81 -5.31 8.53 -2.51
CA GLN A 81 -5.71 9.76 -3.17
C GLN A 81 -5.52 9.64 -4.69
N GLU A 82 -4.33 9.23 -5.15
CA GLU A 82 -4.03 9.00 -6.56
C GLU A 82 -4.97 7.97 -7.21
N VAL A 83 -5.31 6.91 -6.51
CA VAL A 83 -6.28 5.90 -7.00
C VAL A 83 -7.65 6.53 -7.21
N LEU A 84 -8.13 7.31 -6.23
CA LEU A 84 -9.44 7.96 -6.32
C LEU A 84 -9.45 9.04 -7.39
N GLU A 85 -8.38 9.83 -7.53
CA GLU A 85 -8.22 10.82 -8.58
C GLU A 85 -8.32 10.17 -9.97
N LYS A 86 -7.62 9.06 -10.20
CA LYS A 86 -7.68 8.31 -11.47
C LYS A 86 -9.09 7.82 -11.78
N GLN A 87 -9.80 7.31 -10.78
CA GLN A 87 -11.18 6.83 -10.95
C GLN A 87 -12.15 7.97 -11.26
N MET A 88 -12.04 9.11 -10.54
CA MET A 88 -12.89 10.28 -10.76
C MET A 88 -12.62 10.90 -12.13
N THR A 89 -11.36 11.08 -12.52
CA THR A 89 -10.98 11.61 -13.84
C THR A 89 -11.48 10.69 -14.96
N SER A 90 -11.32 9.37 -14.83
CA SER A 90 -11.83 8.42 -15.82
C SER A 90 -13.35 8.50 -15.96
N ARG A 91 -14.06 8.81 -14.88
CA ARG A 91 -15.51 8.97 -14.90
C ARG A 91 -15.98 10.27 -15.53
N GLY A 92 -15.11 11.27 -15.66
CA GLY A 92 -15.41 12.55 -16.31
C GLY A 92 -15.29 13.77 -15.41
N TYR A 93 -14.99 13.61 -14.13
CA TYR A 93 -14.78 14.73 -13.22
C TYR A 93 -13.45 15.45 -13.49
N MET A 94 -13.41 16.74 -13.23
CA MET A 94 -12.19 17.53 -13.13
C MET A 94 -11.66 17.47 -11.69
N ILE A 95 -10.37 17.27 -11.52
CA ILE A 95 -9.73 17.31 -10.21
C ILE A 95 -9.10 18.67 -9.99
N GLY A 96 -9.42 19.32 -8.88
CA GLY A 96 -8.84 20.63 -8.58
C GLY A 96 -9.21 21.12 -7.17
N PRO A 97 -8.56 22.18 -6.69
CA PRO A 97 -8.92 22.85 -5.45
C PRO A 97 -10.30 23.52 -5.59
N ASN A 98 -11.00 23.67 -4.46
CA ASN A 98 -12.31 24.32 -4.41
C ASN A 98 -13.38 23.66 -5.30
N GLY A 99 -13.39 22.34 -5.35
CA GLY A 99 -14.41 21.58 -6.05
C GLY A 99 -15.81 21.78 -5.49
N ALA A 100 -16.85 21.51 -6.31
CA ALA A 100 -18.25 21.51 -5.88
C ALA A 100 -18.50 20.47 -4.78
N VAL A 101 -17.67 19.44 -4.74
CA VAL A 101 -17.66 18.38 -3.72
C VAL A 101 -16.22 18.15 -3.26
N ASP A 102 -16.01 18.10 -1.97
CA ASP A 102 -14.76 17.65 -1.35
C ASP A 102 -14.87 16.18 -0.99
N LEU A 103 -13.94 15.38 -1.53
CA LEU A 103 -13.85 13.94 -1.28
C LEU A 103 -12.65 13.66 -0.38
N GLN A 104 -12.89 13.08 0.78
CA GLN A 104 -11.86 12.60 1.67
C GLN A 104 -11.83 11.06 1.67
N ILE A 105 -10.69 10.46 1.30
CA ILE A 105 -10.47 9.02 1.42
C ILE A 105 -9.64 8.73 2.66
N ILE A 106 -10.15 7.88 3.54
CA ILE A 106 -9.58 7.59 4.86
C ILE A 106 -9.25 6.11 4.94
N VAL A 107 -8.00 5.78 5.25
CA VAL A 107 -7.57 4.41 5.59
C VAL A 107 -7.75 4.22 7.09
N ASN A 108 -8.74 3.42 7.48
CA ASN A 108 -8.96 3.03 8.88
C ASN A 108 -8.18 1.76 9.23
N LYS A 109 -8.05 0.85 8.27
CA LYS A 109 -7.30 -0.41 8.41
C LYS A 109 -6.76 -0.87 7.06
N LEU A 110 -5.52 -1.28 7.05
CA LEU A 110 -4.91 -2.07 5.99
C LEU A 110 -3.81 -2.90 6.63
N TYR A 111 -4.03 -4.19 6.77
CA TYR A 111 -3.14 -5.07 7.49
C TYR A 111 -3.26 -6.51 6.97
N ALA A 112 -2.13 -7.18 6.82
CA ALA A 112 -2.02 -8.59 6.50
C ALA A 112 -1.53 -9.35 7.73
N ASP A 113 -2.35 -10.28 8.20
CA ASP A 113 -1.99 -11.24 9.23
C ASP A 113 -1.31 -12.44 8.57
N VAL A 114 -0.03 -12.65 8.89
CA VAL A 114 0.80 -13.68 8.28
C VAL A 114 1.10 -14.75 9.31
N SER A 115 0.50 -15.91 9.15
CA SER A 115 0.84 -17.10 9.92
C SER A 115 1.74 -18.03 9.09
N GLN A 116 2.85 -18.45 9.67
CA GLN A 116 3.83 -19.31 9.02
C GLN A 116 4.02 -20.60 9.82
N GLY A 117 3.82 -21.73 9.16
CA GLY A 117 4.20 -23.06 9.63
C GLY A 117 5.48 -23.53 8.94
N ASN A 118 5.88 -24.79 9.22
CA ASN A 118 7.11 -25.36 8.64
C ASN A 118 7.00 -25.60 7.13
N VAL A 119 5.80 -25.79 6.58
CA VAL A 119 5.56 -26.20 5.18
C VAL A 119 4.61 -25.26 4.46
N ARG A 120 3.76 -24.55 5.19
CA ARG A 120 2.71 -23.68 4.62
C ARG A 120 2.66 -22.34 5.33
N TYR A 121 2.22 -21.32 4.60
CA TYR A 121 1.84 -20.03 5.16
C TYR A 121 0.39 -19.70 4.83
N ASN A 122 -0.23 -18.89 5.66
CA ASN A 122 -1.51 -18.22 5.38
C ASN A 122 -1.32 -16.72 5.54
N ILE A 123 -1.85 -15.95 4.58
CA ILE A 123 -1.90 -14.49 4.64
C ILE A 123 -3.36 -14.07 4.61
N ALA A 124 -3.84 -13.45 5.68
CA ALA A 124 -5.20 -12.94 5.80
C ALA A 124 -5.17 -11.40 5.80
N THR A 125 -5.52 -10.78 4.69
CA THR A 125 -5.53 -9.32 4.54
C THR A 125 -6.90 -8.77 4.92
N LYS A 126 -6.91 -7.63 5.62
CA LYS A 126 -8.11 -6.87 5.99
C LYS A 126 -7.91 -5.41 5.61
N ALA A 127 -8.90 -4.85 4.94
CA ALA A 127 -8.97 -3.43 4.60
C ALA A 127 -10.28 -2.83 5.12
N ASP A 128 -10.20 -1.61 5.66
CA ASP A 128 -11.34 -0.77 6.01
C ASP A 128 -11.02 0.66 5.55
N ILE A 129 -11.79 1.14 4.58
CA ILE A 129 -11.60 2.45 3.95
C ILE A 129 -12.92 3.19 4.00
N ALA A 130 -12.89 4.45 4.41
CA ALA A 130 -14.04 5.34 4.33
C ALA A 130 -13.83 6.40 3.23
N ILE A 131 -14.91 6.74 2.54
CA ILE A 131 -14.96 7.91 1.65
C ILE A 131 -16.03 8.84 2.20
N ILE A 132 -15.65 10.09 2.49
CA ILE A 132 -16.53 11.15 2.91
C ILE A 132 -16.63 12.14 1.77
N ALA A 133 -17.86 12.38 1.28
CA ALA A 133 -18.16 13.44 0.33
C ALA A 133 -18.83 14.59 1.07
N THR A 134 -18.28 15.79 0.93
CA THR A 134 -18.82 17.02 1.52
C THR A 134 -19.20 17.96 0.39
N ALA A 135 -20.48 18.27 0.23
CA ALA A 135 -20.97 19.25 -0.74
C ALA A 135 -20.72 20.67 -0.25
N ALA A 136 -20.76 21.66 -1.16
CA ALA A 136 -20.55 23.07 -0.86
C ALA A 136 -21.53 23.64 0.21
N ASN A 137 -22.72 23.08 0.31
CA ASN A 137 -23.71 23.44 1.35
C ASN A 137 -23.46 22.79 2.71
N GLY A 138 -22.32 22.06 2.88
CA GLY A 138 -21.95 21.38 4.11
C GLY A 138 -22.59 19.99 4.29
N THR A 139 -23.46 19.55 3.38
CA THR A 139 -24.03 18.18 3.44
C THR A 139 -22.93 17.14 3.29
N LYS A 140 -22.92 16.16 4.20
CA LYS A 140 -21.93 15.07 4.19
C LYS A 140 -22.57 13.72 3.93
N MET A 141 -21.91 12.93 3.10
CA MET A 141 -22.20 11.52 2.87
C MET A 141 -20.96 10.70 3.19
N THR A 142 -21.10 9.64 3.97
CA THR A 142 -20.01 8.73 4.28
C THR A 142 -20.32 7.35 3.73
N LYS A 143 -19.35 6.73 3.07
CA LYS A 143 -19.44 5.35 2.60
C LYS A 143 -18.22 4.57 3.08
N ASN A 144 -18.47 3.45 3.76
CA ASN A 144 -17.43 2.56 4.27
C ASN A 144 -17.31 1.33 3.36
N TYR A 145 -16.08 0.97 3.05
CA TYR A 145 -15.71 -0.21 2.27
C TYR A 145 -14.86 -1.12 3.12
N ARG A 146 -15.29 -2.35 3.29
CA ARG A 146 -14.57 -3.39 4.01
C ARG A 146 -14.31 -4.55 3.08
N ALA A 147 -13.08 -5.03 3.08
CA ALA A 147 -12.66 -6.20 2.33
C ALA A 147 -11.79 -7.09 3.20
N SER A 148 -11.90 -8.39 2.97
CA SER A 148 -10.98 -9.39 3.52
C SER A 148 -10.62 -10.37 2.43
N TYR A 149 -9.36 -10.77 2.40
CA TYR A 149 -8.85 -11.75 1.46
C TYR A 149 -7.87 -12.67 2.18
N SER A 150 -7.89 -13.95 1.86
CA SER A 150 -6.97 -14.92 2.42
C SER A 150 -6.34 -15.75 1.30
N VAL A 151 -5.04 -15.99 1.42
CA VAL A 151 -4.28 -16.84 0.50
C VAL A 151 -3.38 -17.78 1.29
N GLU A 152 -3.33 -19.02 0.85
CA GLU A 152 -2.41 -20.02 1.38
C GLU A 152 -1.35 -20.37 0.34
N GLY A 153 -0.14 -20.67 0.78
CA GLY A 153 0.95 -21.09 -0.08
C GLY A 153 1.93 -22.03 0.63
N ALA A 154 2.83 -22.60 -0.17
CA ALA A 154 3.87 -23.46 0.33
C ALA A 154 5.12 -22.67 0.72
N PHE A 155 5.87 -23.18 1.70
CA PHE A 155 7.10 -22.61 2.23
C PHE A 155 6.88 -21.27 2.98
N GLN A 156 7.80 -20.30 2.83
CA GLN A 156 7.74 -19.02 3.54
C GLN A 156 7.06 -17.94 2.70
N ALA A 157 6.28 -17.08 3.37
CA ALA A 157 5.68 -15.92 2.74
C ALA A 157 6.76 -14.87 2.41
N SER A 158 6.94 -14.59 1.11
CA SER A 158 7.81 -13.50 0.66
C SER A 158 7.08 -12.14 0.70
N ASN A 159 7.84 -11.03 0.66
CA ASN A 159 7.24 -9.69 0.55
C ASN A 159 6.30 -9.58 -0.67
N LYS A 160 6.63 -10.25 -1.77
CA LYS A 160 5.82 -10.27 -2.99
C LYS A 160 4.45 -10.95 -2.77
N ASN A 161 4.39 -11.95 -1.89
CA ASN A 161 3.14 -12.63 -1.57
C ASN A 161 2.25 -11.82 -0.61
N ILE A 162 2.86 -10.92 0.17
CA ILE A 162 2.17 -10.10 1.18
C ILE A 162 1.67 -8.77 0.60
N ALA A 163 2.40 -8.21 -0.37
CA ALA A 163 2.04 -6.97 -1.06
C ALA A 163 0.93 -7.17 -2.08
#